data_8a8b0f269e0b90dc430bef85f89b9431
#
_entry.id   8a8b0f269e0b90dc430bef85f89b9431
#
_cell.length_a   1.000
_cell.length_b   1.000
_cell.length_c   1.000
_cell.angle_alpha   90.00
_cell.angle_beta   90.00
_cell.angle_gamma   90.00
#
_symmetry.space_group_name_H-M   'P 1'
#
loop_
_entity.id
_entity.type
_entity.pdbx_description
1 polymer ?
#
loop_
_entity_poly.entity_id
_entity_poly.type
_entity_poly.pdbx_seq_one_letter_code
_entity_poly.pdbx_strand_id
1 'polypeptide(L)'
;TRLVGSETCIRDRTKGLFMDLTDIIYSNDYINILIQNYVAQSERYQMLFPESSALLTLNPQYSVLFLERSLLPENLFGAVPFTGLPKLFTPLSTLSLEVSGIVQTQNLYGGGYTGKNVIFGFLDTGIDYRHPAFLHANGQSRILAVWDQTDRTGTPPAQFPYGSLYTKSDLDAALESGDPLSLVPVTDPDGHGTYVAGVAGGTPDASAGFLGAAPEADFAVVKLKPAKQNLKDFYLVSSN
;
A
#
# COMPACT_ATOMS: atom_id res chain seq x y z
N THR A 1 11.31 -20.96 22.87
CA THR A 1 9.89 -20.62 22.76
C THR A 1 9.53 -20.50 21.28
N ARG A 2 8.66 -21.36 20.80
CA ARG A 2 8.32 -21.55 19.39
C ARG A 2 7.37 -20.43 18.93
N LEU A 3 7.79 -19.66 17.95
CA LEU A 3 6.91 -18.92 17.03
C LEU A 3 7.00 -19.62 15.68
N VAL A 4 6.21 -20.65 15.49
CA VAL A 4 5.96 -21.27 14.18
C VAL A 4 4.52 -21.79 14.20
N GLY A 5 3.70 -21.29 13.29
CA GLY A 5 2.37 -21.85 13.03
C GLY A 5 1.28 -20.76 13.03
N SER A 6 0.72 -20.55 11.89
CA SER A 6 -0.53 -19.91 11.53
C SER A 6 -1.63 -20.09 12.57
N GLU A 7 -1.81 -19.17 13.49
CA GLU A 7 -3.02 -18.86 14.26
C GLU A 7 -2.63 -17.94 15.41
N THR A 8 -2.38 -16.65 15.12
CA THR A 8 -2.14 -15.68 16.18
C THR A 8 -3.47 -15.07 16.58
N CYS A 9 -4.25 -15.83 17.35
CA CYS A 9 -5.44 -15.30 18.03
C CYS A 9 -5.02 -14.58 19.29
N ILE A 10 -5.39 -13.32 19.44
CA ILE A 10 -5.13 -12.50 20.62
C ILE A 10 -6.42 -12.34 21.42
N ARG A 11 -6.31 -12.47 22.73
CA ARG A 11 -7.46 -12.33 23.63
C ARG A 11 -7.76 -10.84 23.85
N ASP A 12 -8.83 -10.34 23.25
CA ASP A 12 -9.39 -9.04 23.58
C ASP A 12 -9.94 -9.08 25.03
N ARG A 13 -9.31 -8.36 25.96
CA ARG A 13 -9.72 -8.33 27.37
C ARG A 13 -11.05 -7.64 27.61
N THR A 14 -11.47 -6.74 26.71
CA THR A 14 -12.71 -5.97 26.85
C THR A 14 -13.92 -6.77 26.36
N LYS A 15 -13.73 -7.66 25.37
CA LYS A 15 -14.80 -8.44 24.73
C LYS A 15 -14.75 -9.94 25.03
N GLY A 16 -13.66 -10.44 25.66
CA GLY A 16 -13.48 -11.85 25.99
C GLY A 16 -13.36 -12.78 24.76
N LEU A 17 -13.19 -12.21 23.55
CA LEU A 17 -13.11 -12.90 22.27
C LEU A 17 -11.64 -12.98 21.82
N PHE A 18 -11.29 -14.08 21.16
CA PHE A 18 -10.05 -14.20 20.41
C PHE A 18 -10.24 -13.50 19.07
N MET A 19 -9.45 -12.45 18.79
CA MET A 19 -9.43 -11.78 17.48
C MET A 19 -8.31 -12.38 16.62
N ASP A 20 -8.59 -12.58 15.33
CA ASP A 20 -7.57 -12.89 14.34
C ASP A 20 -6.71 -11.64 14.08
N LEU A 21 -5.43 -11.85 13.75
CA LEU A 21 -4.51 -10.76 13.37
C LEU A 21 -5.07 -9.91 12.22
N THR A 22 -5.78 -10.52 11.29
CA THR A 22 -6.45 -9.83 10.19
C THR A 22 -7.48 -8.81 10.71
N ASP A 23 -8.29 -9.19 11.69
CA ASP A 23 -9.29 -8.28 12.27
C ASP A 23 -8.63 -7.11 13.02
N ILE A 24 -7.52 -7.38 13.71
CA ILE A 24 -6.72 -6.36 14.39
C ILE A 24 -6.14 -5.35 13.40
N ILE A 25 -5.65 -5.80 12.24
CA ILE A 25 -5.08 -4.94 11.18
C ILE A 25 -6.11 -3.93 10.67
N TYR A 26 -7.37 -4.33 10.54
CA TYR A 26 -8.44 -3.46 10.05
C TYR A 26 -9.17 -2.69 11.16
N SER A 27 -9.01 -3.06 12.44
CA SER A 27 -9.72 -2.43 13.55
C SER A 27 -9.17 -1.02 13.87
N ASN A 28 -10.09 -0.07 14.10
CA ASN A 28 -9.75 1.25 14.63
C ASN A 28 -9.47 1.25 16.14
N ASP A 29 -9.75 0.13 16.84
CA ASP A 29 -9.44 -0.01 18.27
C ASP A 29 -7.94 -0.25 18.52
N TYR A 30 -7.15 -0.49 17.46
CA TYR A 30 -5.70 -0.72 17.54
C TYR A 30 -4.92 0.34 16.76
N ILE A 31 -3.78 0.76 17.31
CA ILE A 31 -2.79 1.56 16.60
C ILE A 31 -1.66 0.69 16.07
N ASN A 32 -1.00 1.15 15.01
CA ASN A 32 0.15 0.49 14.41
C ASN A 32 1.41 1.27 14.74
N ILE A 33 2.46 0.58 15.18
CA ILE A 33 3.77 1.18 15.48
C ILE A 33 4.84 0.33 14.79
N LEU A 34 5.70 0.97 13.99
CA LEU A 34 6.87 0.30 13.42
C LEU A 34 7.98 0.24 14.47
N ILE A 35 8.48 -0.95 14.74
CA ILE A 35 9.55 -1.18 15.71
C ILE A 35 10.69 -1.99 15.10
N GLN A 36 11.90 -1.79 15.62
CA GLN A 36 13.03 -2.64 15.30
C GLN A 36 12.97 -3.91 16.17
N ASN A 37 13.27 -5.07 15.57
CA ASN A 37 13.10 -6.37 16.23
C ASN A 37 13.91 -6.52 17.51
N TYR A 38 15.10 -5.89 17.61
CA TYR A 38 15.89 -5.91 18.84
C TYR A 38 15.21 -5.15 19.99
N VAL A 39 14.38 -4.13 19.68
CA VAL A 39 13.60 -3.38 20.68
C VAL A 39 12.48 -4.25 21.22
N ALA A 40 11.82 -5.05 20.37
CA ALA A 40 10.76 -5.98 20.76
C ALA A 40 11.23 -7.04 21.76
N GLN A 41 12.52 -7.36 21.76
CA GLN A 41 13.14 -8.34 22.68
C GLN A 41 13.61 -7.72 23.99
N SER A 42 13.57 -6.39 24.15
CA SER A 42 14.02 -5.72 25.37
C SER A 42 13.02 -5.88 26.52
N GLU A 43 13.53 -6.07 27.76
CA GLU A 43 12.69 -6.14 28.96
C GLU A 43 11.82 -4.87 29.12
N ARG A 44 12.36 -3.69 28.79
CA ARG A 44 11.64 -2.41 28.83
C ARG A 44 10.44 -2.41 27.90
N TYR A 45 10.56 -3.03 26.73
CA TYR A 45 9.48 -3.15 25.77
C TYR A 45 8.37 -4.07 26.30
N GLN A 46 8.73 -5.21 26.88
CA GLN A 46 7.76 -6.16 27.45
C GLN A 46 7.00 -5.58 28.64
N MET A 47 7.61 -4.67 29.39
CA MET A 47 6.93 -3.93 30.46
C MET A 47 5.95 -2.87 29.95
N LEU A 48 6.26 -2.23 28.83
CA LEU A 48 5.43 -1.16 28.25
C LEU A 48 4.23 -1.69 27.45
N PHE A 49 4.32 -2.91 26.93
CA PHE A 49 3.35 -3.48 26.02
C PHE A 49 2.88 -4.85 26.53
N PRO A 50 1.79 -4.87 27.30
CA PRO A 50 1.27 -6.10 27.87
C PRO A 50 0.73 -7.07 26.80
N GLU A 51 0.40 -8.30 27.24
CA GLU A 51 0.01 -9.47 26.42
C GLU A 51 -1.17 -9.25 25.41
N SER A 52 -1.81 -8.08 25.42
CA SER A 52 -2.88 -7.71 24.47
C SER A 52 -2.39 -7.09 23.17
N SER A 53 -1.08 -7.03 22.95
CA SER A 53 -0.49 -6.51 21.71
C SER A 53 -0.22 -7.63 20.70
N ALA A 54 -0.51 -7.36 19.42
CA ALA A 54 -0.14 -8.22 18.30
C ALA A 54 1.16 -7.74 17.65
N LEU A 55 1.98 -8.66 17.17
CA LEU A 55 3.23 -8.37 16.48
C LEU A 55 3.24 -9.05 15.10
N LEU A 56 3.39 -8.25 14.03
CA LEU A 56 3.61 -8.73 12.68
C LEU A 56 5.05 -8.47 12.25
N THR A 57 5.83 -9.52 12.11
CA THR A 57 7.22 -9.40 11.62
C THR A 57 7.23 -9.17 10.11
N LEU A 58 7.81 -8.05 9.68
CA LEU A 58 7.93 -7.69 8.26
C LEU A 58 9.19 -8.30 7.64
N ASN A 59 10.31 -8.22 8.35
CA ASN A 59 11.62 -8.70 7.92
C ASN A 59 12.54 -8.93 9.15
N PRO A 60 13.80 -9.37 8.98
CA PRO A 60 14.71 -9.57 10.10
C PRO A 60 14.99 -8.35 10.99
N GLN A 61 14.74 -7.13 10.49
CA GLN A 61 15.05 -5.88 11.19
C GLN A 61 13.83 -5.21 11.80
N TYR A 62 12.64 -5.36 11.20
CA TYR A 62 11.44 -4.60 11.56
C TYR A 62 10.21 -5.46 11.75
N SER A 63 9.38 -5.05 12.70
CA SER A 63 8.03 -5.56 12.93
C SER A 63 7.04 -4.41 13.10
N VAL A 64 5.76 -4.70 12.86
CA VAL A 64 4.65 -3.81 13.22
C VAL A 64 4.02 -4.34 14.50
N LEU A 65 3.96 -3.49 15.51
CA LEU A 65 3.26 -3.72 16.75
C LEU A 65 1.85 -3.11 16.64
N PHE A 66 0.84 -3.89 17.00
CA PHE A 66 -0.54 -3.45 17.14
C PHE A 66 -0.88 -3.31 18.62
N LEU A 67 -1.20 -2.09 19.06
CA LEU A 67 -1.57 -1.80 20.46
C LEU A 67 -3.03 -1.39 20.53
N GLU A 68 -3.74 -1.93 21.49
CA GLU A 68 -5.09 -1.48 21.78
C GLU A 68 -5.10 -0.01 22.28
N ARG A 69 -5.96 0.82 21.68
CA ARG A 69 -6.01 2.27 21.99
C ARG A 69 -6.29 2.57 23.46
N SER A 70 -7.09 1.74 24.11
CA SER A 70 -7.44 1.89 25.52
C SER A 70 -6.24 1.74 26.47
N LEU A 71 -5.16 1.09 26.00
CA LEU A 71 -3.95 0.83 26.77
C LEU A 71 -2.81 1.82 26.47
N LEU A 72 -3.06 2.82 25.63
CA LEU A 72 -2.04 3.80 25.28
C LEU A 72 -1.73 4.72 26.47
N PRO A 73 -0.45 4.99 26.72
CA PRO A 73 -0.06 5.99 27.69
C PRO A 73 -0.53 7.39 27.24
N GLU A 74 -0.89 8.28 28.18
CA GLU A 74 -1.27 9.66 27.89
C GLU A 74 -0.21 10.41 27.08
N ASN A 75 1.07 10.08 27.27
CA ASN A 75 2.19 10.59 26.47
C ASN A 75 2.77 9.51 25.55
N LEU A 76 2.05 9.19 24.46
CA LEU A 76 2.50 8.23 23.46
C LEU A 76 3.86 8.60 22.84
N PHE A 77 4.16 9.90 22.65
CA PHE A 77 5.42 10.36 22.08
C PHE A 77 6.62 10.21 23.01
N GLY A 78 6.40 10.19 24.31
CA GLY A 78 7.45 9.85 25.27
C GLY A 78 7.81 8.37 25.27
N ALA A 79 6.89 7.52 24.80
CA ALA A 79 7.04 6.07 24.82
C ALA A 79 7.46 5.48 23.46
N VAL A 80 7.09 6.14 22.34
CA VAL A 80 7.33 5.64 20.97
C VAL A 80 8.14 6.67 20.18
N PRO A 81 9.22 6.26 19.49
CA PRO A 81 9.96 7.15 18.58
C PRO A 81 9.05 7.67 17.47
N PHE A 82 9.15 8.96 17.14
CA PHE A 82 8.39 9.57 16.02
C PHE A 82 8.59 8.84 14.69
N THR A 83 9.76 8.24 14.49
CA THR A 83 10.08 7.42 13.31
C THR A 83 9.30 6.09 13.25
N GLY A 84 8.76 5.63 14.37
CA GLY A 84 7.92 4.43 14.46
C GLY A 84 6.45 4.70 14.11
N LEU A 85 6.03 5.97 14.01
CA LEU A 85 4.66 6.30 13.65
C LEU A 85 4.50 6.34 12.12
N PRO A 86 3.45 5.71 11.57
CA PRO A 86 3.12 5.83 10.15
C PRO A 86 2.91 7.29 9.75
N LYS A 87 3.35 7.66 8.54
CA LYS A 87 3.24 9.02 7.99
C LYS A 87 2.12 9.11 6.96
N LEU A 88 1.57 10.31 6.77
CA LEU A 88 0.57 10.61 5.75
C LEU A 88 1.22 11.39 4.59
N PHE A 89 0.74 11.20 3.35
CA PHE A 89 1.29 11.78 2.11
C PHE A 89 0.16 12.34 1.21
N THR A 90 0.47 13.34 0.35
CA THR A 90 -0.46 14.01 -0.59
C THR A 90 0.19 14.28 -1.97
N PRO A 91 -0.61 14.56 -3.05
CA PRO A 91 -0.18 14.57 -4.46
C PRO A 91 0.59 15.82 -4.98
N LEU A 92 1.26 15.66 -6.14
CA LEU A 92 2.06 16.67 -6.86
C LEU A 92 1.69 16.79 -8.36
N SER A 93 2.15 17.85 -9.09
CA SER A 93 1.73 18.28 -10.45
C SER A 93 2.63 17.79 -11.62
N THR A 94 2.08 17.72 -12.86
CA THR A 94 2.68 17.15 -14.10
C THR A 94 3.67 18.07 -14.83
N LEU A 95 3.65 19.40 -14.59
CA LEU A 95 4.54 20.37 -15.26
C LEU A 95 6.05 20.11 -15.02
N SER A 96 6.35 19.28 -14.03
CA SER A 96 7.74 18.92 -13.67
C SER A 96 8.48 18.13 -14.76
N LEU A 97 7.80 17.43 -15.67
CA LEU A 97 8.45 16.60 -16.71
C LEU A 97 9.20 17.42 -17.75
N GLU A 98 8.66 18.57 -18.15
CA GLU A 98 9.31 19.47 -19.11
C GLU A 98 10.48 20.19 -18.45
N VAL A 99 10.27 20.72 -17.25
CA VAL A 99 11.27 21.50 -16.51
C VAL A 99 12.48 20.65 -16.10
N SER A 100 12.25 19.37 -15.80
CA SER A 100 13.32 18.44 -15.42
C SER A 100 14.10 17.85 -16.59
N GLY A 101 13.72 18.13 -17.85
CA GLY A 101 14.39 17.61 -19.04
C GLY A 101 14.07 16.14 -19.35
N ILE A 102 13.06 15.56 -18.73
CA ILE A 102 12.67 14.16 -18.95
C ILE A 102 12.22 13.93 -20.40
N VAL A 103 11.42 14.87 -20.95
CA VAL A 103 10.97 14.78 -22.35
C VAL A 103 12.14 14.77 -23.33
N GLN A 104 13.21 15.51 -23.05
CA GLN A 104 14.41 15.50 -23.86
C GLN A 104 15.16 14.17 -23.81
N THR A 105 15.21 13.51 -22.63
CA THR A 105 15.90 12.23 -22.48
C THR A 105 15.17 11.07 -23.18
N GLN A 106 13.84 11.13 -23.29
CA GLN A 106 13.05 10.16 -24.06
C GLN A 106 13.37 10.21 -25.56
N ASN A 107 13.78 11.37 -26.06
CA ASN A 107 14.05 11.61 -27.49
C ASN A 107 15.54 11.60 -27.85
N LEU A 108 16.41 11.09 -26.97
CA LEU A 108 17.84 11.00 -27.25
C LEU A 108 18.16 10.02 -28.38
N TYR A 109 19.25 10.28 -29.12
CA TYR A 109 19.76 9.42 -30.18
C TYR A 109 19.96 7.97 -29.69
N GLY A 110 19.41 7.02 -30.43
CA GLY A 110 19.52 5.58 -30.11
C GLY A 110 18.31 4.99 -29.38
N GLY A 111 17.20 5.71 -29.27
CA GLY A 111 15.93 5.18 -28.76
C GLY A 111 15.49 5.68 -27.40
N GLY A 112 16.23 6.65 -26.82
CA GLY A 112 15.82 7.32 -25.59
C GLY A 112 15.72 6.42 -24.34
N TYR A 113 15.53 7.05 -23.21
CA TYR A 113 15.28 6.36 -21.94
C TYR A 113 13.77 6.39 -21.66
N THR A 114 13.06 5.31 -21.99
CA THR A 114 11.61 5.21 -21.94
C THR A 114 11.09 4.35 -20.77
N GLY A 115 12.00 3.83 -19.95
CA GLY A 115 11.67 2.94 -18.84
C GLY A 115 11.47 1.47 -19.24
N LYS A 116 11.85 1.07 -20.46
CA LYS A 116 11.77 -0.33 -20.90
C LYS A 116 12.54 -1.25 -19.94
N ASN A 117 11.89 -2.33 -19.50
CA ASN A 117 12.39 -3.29 -18.50
C ASN A 117 12.56 -2.71 -17.08
N VAL A 118 11.93 -1.57 -16.78
CA VAL A 118 11.87 -0.99 -15.43
C VAL A 118 10.48 -1.28 -14.86
N ILE A 119 10.43 -1.58 -13.57
CA ILE A 119 9.18 -1.71 -12.82
C ILE A 119 9.07 -0.56 -11.84
N PHE A 120 7.99 0.21 -11.93
CA PHE A 120 7.61 1.18 -10.92
C PHE A 120 6.78 0.54 -9.81
N GLY A 121 7.18 0.77 -8.55
CA GLY A 121 6.38 0.42 -7.38
C GLY A 121 5.58 1.62 -6.88
N PHE A 122 4.26 1.50 -6.79
CA PHE A 122 3.37 2.53 -6.24
C PHE A 122 2.69 2.01 -4.98
N LEU A 123 2.73 2.82 -3.92
CA LEU A 123 1.98 2.60 -2.69
C LEU A 123 1.08 3.83 -2.50
N ASP A 124 -0.19 3.71 -2.91
CA ASP A 124 -1.08 4.87 -3.06
C ASP A 124 -2.56 4.52 -2.80
N THR A 125 -3.48 5.42 -3.19
CA THR A 125 -4.94 5.28 -2.99
C THR A 125 -5.56 4.16 -3.80
N GLY A 126 -4.85 3.66 -4.81
CA GLY A 126 -5.28 2.62 -5.73
C GLY A 126 -4.81 2.89 -7.15
N ILE A 127 -5.45 2.22 -8.10
CA ILE A 127 -5.26 2.43 -9.53
C ILE A 127 -6.52 2.03 -10.29
N ASP A 128 -6.94 2.82 -11.26
CA ASP A 128 -7.87 2.34 -12.29
C ASP A 128 -7.09 1.58 -13.36
N TYR A 129 -6.95 0.28 -13.16
CA TYR A 129 -6.17 -0.59 -14.06
C TYR A 129 -6.76 -0.69 -15.48
N ARG A 130 -8.02 -0.26 -15.67
CA ARG A 130 -8.72 -0.24 -16.97
C ARG A 130 -8.36 1.00 -17.79
N HIS A 131 -7.73 1.99 -17.17
CA HIS A 131 -7.38 3.24 -17.86
C HIS A 131 -6.35 2.97 -18.97
N PRO A 132 -6.53 3.52 -20.19
CA PRO A 132 -5.63 3.28 -21.34
C PRO A 132 -4.16 3.58 -21.06
N ALA A 133 -3.86 4.50 -20.15
CA ALA A 133 -2.49 4.82 -19.73
C ALA A 133 -1.71 3.62 -19.16
N PHE A 134 -2.39 2.55 -18.75
CA PHE A 134 -1.77 1.36 -18.15
C PHE A 134 -1.88 0.12 -19.02
N LEU A 135 -2.24 0.30 -20.28
CA LEU A 135 -2.40 -0.79 -21.24
C LEU A 135 -1.32 -0.74 -22.31
N HIS A 136 -0.91 -1.93 -22.76
CA HIS A 136 -0.19 -2.09 -24.00
C HIS A 136 -1.12 -1.86 -25.21
N ALA A 137 -0.53 -1.66 -26.39
CA ALA A 137 -1.29 -1.49 -27.63
C ALA A 137 -2.21 -2.68 -28.00
N ASN A 138 -1.92 -3.87 -27.47
CA ASN A 138 -2.74 -5.07 -27.62
C ASN A 138 -3.88 -5.18 -26.58
N GLY A 139 -4.06 -4.18 -25.72
CA GLY A 139 -5.08 -4.15 -24.66
C GLY A 139 -4.70 -4.87 -23.37
N GLN A 140 -3.56 -5.54 -23.31
CA GLN A 140 -3.09 -6.18 -22.08
C GLN A 140 -2.56 -5.18 -21.06
N SER A 141 -2.65 -5.53 -19.78
CA SER A 141 -2.17 -4.70 -18.68
C SER A 141 -0.64 -4.58 -18.67
N ARG A 142 -0.15 -3.38 -18.41
CA ARG A 142 1.25 -3.10 -18.02
C ARG A 142 1.47 -3.24 -16.51
N ILE A 143 0.39 -3.47 -15.75
CA ILE A 143 0.45 -3.70 -14.32
C ILE A 143 0.70 -5.19 -14.08
N LEU A 144 1.83 -5.50 -13.43
CA LEU A 144 2.25 -6.87 -13.15
C LEU A 144 1.51 -7.47 -11.95
N ALA A 145 1.20 -6.64 -10.96
CA ALA A 145 0.43 -7.04 -9.79
C ALA A 145 -0.20 -5.84 -9.09
N VAL A 146 -1.35 -6.07 -8.47
CA VAL A 146 -1.98 -5.13 -7.53
C VAL A 146 -2.24 -5.86 -6.21
N TRP A 147 -1.73 -5.32 -5.12
CA TRP A 147 -2.13 -5.71 -3.77
C TRP A 147 -3.13 -4.70 -3.23
N ASP A 148 -4.40 -5.05 -3.24
CA ASP A 148 -5.45 -4.22 -2.64
C ASP A 148 -5.58 -4.55 -1.15
N GLN A 149 -5.10 -3.66 -0.29
CA GLN A 149 -5.19 -3.81 1.16
C GLN A 149 -6.59 -3.55 1.72
N THR A 150 -7.52 -3.06 0.91
CA THR A 150 -8.92 -2.80 1.31
C THR A 150 -9.81 -3.98 1.04
N ASP A 151 -9.45 -4.83 0.08
CA ASP A 151 -10.22 -6.01 -0.29
C ASP A 151 -9.85 -7.20 0.61
N ARG A 152 -10.88 -7.91 1.10
CA ARG A 152 -10.75 -9.07 1.98
C ARG A 152 -11.28 -10.35 1.34
N THR A 153 -11.64 -10.32 0.06
CA THR A 153 -12.33 -11.42 -0.61
C THR A 153 -11.40 -12.38 -1.35
N GLY A 154 -10.22 -11.89 -1.76
CA GLY A 154 -9.24 -12.67 -2.50
C GLY A 154 -8.13 -13.25 -1.62
N THR A 155 -7.09 -13.77 -2.27
CA THR A 155 -5.92 -14.36 -1.60
C THR A 155 -4.88 -13.27 -1.31
N PRO A 156 -4.42 -13.11 -0.07
CA PRO A 156 -3.37 -12.15 0.25
C PRO A 156 -1.99 -12.58 -0.28
N PRO A 157 -1.02 -11.64 -0.40
CA PRO A 157 0.37 -12.01 -0.69
C PRO A 157 0.93 -12.96 0.37
N ALA A 158 1.81 -13.88 -0.02
CA ALA A 158 2.33 -14.92 0.86
C ALA A 158 3.00 -14.41 2.17
N GLN A 159 3.55 -13.17 2.13
CA GLN A 159 4.20 -12.57 3.31
C GLN A 159 3.25 -11.81 4.23
N PHE A 160 2.01 -11.58 3.83
CA PHE A 160 1.07 -10.75 4.57
C PHE A 160 -0.28 -11.46 4.75
N PRO A 161 -0.90 -11.39 5.95
CA PRO A 161 -2.15 -12.10 6.23
C PRO A 161 -3.41 -11.28 5.87
N TYR A 162 -3.32 -10.30 4.96
CA TYR A 162 -4.46 -9.41 4.67
C TYR A 162 -4.41 -8.84 3.26
N GLY A 163 -5.52 -8.27 2.81
CA GLY A 163 -5.69 -7.73 1.47
C GLY A 163 -5.86 -8.85 0.43
N SER A 164 -6.00 -8.46 -0.82
CA SER A 164 -6.09 -9.37 -1.97
C SER A 164 -5.02 -9.04 -3.00
N LEU A 165 -4.31 -10.05 -3.48
CA LEU A 165 -3.30 -9.93 -4.52
C LEU A 165 -3.91 -10.33 -5.86
N TYR A 166 -3.87 -9.44 -6.83
CA TYR A 166 -4.24 -9.66 -8.22
C TYR A 166 -3.00 -9.63 -9.09
N THR A 167 -2.77 -10.69 -9.84
CA THR A 167 -1.64 -10.81 -10.77
C THR A 167 -1.97 -10.19 -12.13
N LYS A 168 -0.95 -10.02 -12.99
CA LYS A 168 -1.15 -9.59 -14.38
C LYS A 168 -2.18 -10.47 -15.10
N SER A 169 -2.15 -11.79 -14.90
CA SER A 169 -3.08 -12.71 -15.55
C SER A 169 -4.53 -12.50 -15.09
N ASP A 170 -4.75 -12.14 -13.84
CA ASP A 170 -6.08 -11.80 -13.34
C ASP A 170 -6.59 -10.48 -13.93
N LEU A 171 -5.70 -9.48 -14.03
CA LEU A 171 -5.99 -8.20 -14.66
C LEU A 171 -6.31 -8.34 -16.14
N ASP A 172 -5.51 -9.12 -16.89
CA ASP A 172 -5.74 -9.36 -18.32
C ASP A 172 -7.07 -10.09 -18.55
N ALA A 173 -7.37 -11.12 -17.75
CA ALA A 173 -8.66 -11.82 -17.80
C ALA A 173 -9.84 -10.90 -17.49
N ALA A 174 -9.68 -9.99 -16.52
CA ALA A 174 -10.70 -9.00 -16.20
C ALA A 174 -10.91 -8.01 -17.35
N LEU A 175 -9.84 -7.50 -17.95
CA LEU A 175 -9.90 -6.57 -19.09
C LEU A 175 -10.58 -7.18 -20.33
N GLU A 176 -10.41 -8.48 -20.55
CA GLU A 176 -11.06 -9.23 -21.63
C GLU A 176 -12.53 -9.55 -21.34
N SER A 177 -12.97 -9.43 -20.08
CA SER A 177 -14.36 -9.69 -19.68
C SER A 177 -15.28 -8.53 -20.02
N GLY A 178 -16.57 -8.80 -20.09
CA GLY A 178 -17.60 -7.75 -20.23
C GLY A 178 -17.84 -6.90 -18.97
N ASP A 179 -17.33 -7.36 -17.83
CA ASP A 179 -17.43 -6.66 -16.53
C ASP A 179 -16.14 -6.87 -15.72
N PRO A 180 -15.10 -6.05 -15.98
CA PRO A 180 -13.81 -6.19 -15.32
C PRO A 180 -13.86 -6.14 -13.79
N LEU A 181 -14.73 -5.30 -13.23
CA LEU A 181 -14.80 -5.10 -11.77
C LEU A 181 -15.46 -6.26 -11.03
N SER A 182 -16.20 -7.12 -11.72
CA SER A 182 -16.74 -8.35 -11.11
C SER A 182 -15.63 -9.39 -10.85
N LEU A 183 -14.54 -9.37 -11.61
CA LEU A 183 -13.41 -10.28 -11.47
C LEU A 183 -12.28 -9.66 -10.60
N VAL A 184 -11.96 -8.40 -10.85
CA VAL A 184 -10.93 -7.65 -10.12
C VAL A 184 -11.53 -6.33 -9.64
N PRO A 185 -12.05 -6.26 -8.39
CA PRO A 185 -12.79 -5.11 -7.88
C PRO A 185 -11.88 -3.92 -7.47
N VAL A 186 -10.66 -3.89 -7.99
CA VAL A 186 -9.71 -2.81 -7.72
C VAL A 186 -10.18 -1.51 -8.37
N THR A 187 -10.29 -0.46 -7.56
CA THR A 187 -10.66 0.89 -8.00
C THR A 187 -9.81 1.93 -7.29
N ASP A 188 -9.80 3.13 -7.81
CA ASP A 188 -9.17 4.30 -7.19
C ASP A 188 -10.18 5.46 -7.14
N PRO A 189 -11.07 5.49 -6.14
CA PRO A 189 -12.10 6.53 -6.03
C PRO A 189 -11.52 7.93 -5.77
N ASP A 190 -10.34 8.04 -5.18
CA ASP A 190 -9.63 9.29 -4.96
C ASP A 190 -8.99 9.80 -6.26
N GLY A 191 -8.53 8.89 -7.12
CA GLY A 191 -7.87 9.18 -8.39
C GLY A 191 -6.38 9.52 -8.26
N HIS A 192 -5.86 9.67 -7.04
CA HIS A 192 -4.49 10.10 -6.81
C HIS A 192 -3.46 9.09 -7.31
N GLY A 193 -3.58 7.82 -6.92
CA GLY A 193 -2.65 6.77 -7.35
C GLY A 193 -2.66 6.58 -8.86
N THR A 194 -3.85 6.62 -9.48
CA THR A 194 -4.02 6.58 -10.93
C THR A 194 -3.30 7.74 -11.62
N TYR A 195 -3.47 8.95 -11.08
CA TYR A 195 -2.83 10.16 -11.61
C TYR A 195 -1.30 10.08 -11.50
N VAL A 196 -0.79 9.77 -10.32
CA VAL A 196 0.67 9.70 -10.08
C VAL A 196 1.32 8.60 -10.94
N ALA A 197 0.70 7.42 -11.03
CA ALA A 197 1.18 6.34 -11.89
C ALA A 197 1.16 6.74 -13.37
N GLY A 198 0.10 7.44 -13.80
CA GLY A 198 -0.01 7.97 -15.15
C GLY A 198 1.13 8.92 -15.49
N VAL A 199 1.39 9.92 -14.65
CA VAL A 199 2.48 10.88 -14.84
C VAL A 199 3.84 10.19 -14.88
N ALA A 200 4.06 9.19 -14.03
CA ALA A 200 5.33 8.48 -13.97
C ALA A 200 5.56 7.60 -15.20
N GLY A 201 4.56 6.87 -15.66
CA GLY A 201 4.80 5.85 -16.69
C GLY A 201 3.65 5.61 -17.66
N GLY A 202 2.64 6.47 -17.71
CA GLY A 202 1.46 6.25 -18.56
C GLY A 202 1.79 6.16 -20.03
N THR A 203 1.05 5.29 -20.72
CA THR A 203 1.11 5.13 -22.19
C THR A 203 0.79 6.45 -22.87
N PRO A 204 1.54 6.86 -23.91
CA PRO A 204 1.30 8.10 -24.63
C PRO A 204 -0.10 8.17 -25.22
N ASP A 205 -0.76 9.32 -25.06
CA ASP A 205 -2.01 9.66 -25.77
C ASP A 205 -1.82 10.99 -26.51
N ALA A 206 -1.58 10.87 -27.79
CA ALA A 206 -1.37 12.06 -28.65
C ALA A 206 -2.61 12.94 -28.75
N SER A 207 -3.84 12.38 -28.60
CA SER A 207 -5.08 13.14 -28.65
C SER A 207 -5.29 14.02 -27.42
N ALA A 208 -4.82 13.57 -26.27
CA ALA A 208 -4.83 14.31 -25.01
C ALA A 208 -3.56 15.14 -24.77
N GLY A 209 -2.55 15.04 -25.65
CA GLY A 209 -1.24 15.65 -25.42
C GLY A 209 -0.52 15.09 -24.19
N PHE A 210 -0.78 13.84 -23.85
CA PHE A 210 -0.30 13.19 -22.64
C PHE A 210 0.86 12.23 -22.93
N LEU A 211 1.87 12.25 -22.04
CA LEU A 211 3.03 11.35 -22.06
C LEU A 211 3.54 11.16 -20.64
N GLY A 212 3.70 9.91 -20.20
CA GLY A 212 4.35 9.61 -18.93
C GLY A 212 5.88 9.80 -18.99
N ALA A 213 6.52 9.94 -17.84
CA ALA A 213 7.97 10.11 -17.74
C ALA A 213 8.73 8.88 -18.24
N ALA A 214 8.22 7.67 -18.03
CA ALA A 214 8.80 6.42 -18.49
C ALA A 214 7.70 5.52 -19.13
N PRO A 215 7.27 5.84 -20.36
CA PRO A 215 6.05 5.28 -20.96
C PRO A 215 6.15 3.78 -21.35
N GLU A 216 7.32 3.17 -21.27
CA GLU A 216 7.53 1.73 -21.49
C GLU A 216 7.80 0.94 -20.20
N ALA A 217 7.71 1.58 -19.02
CA ALA A 217 7.84 0.88 -17.73
C ALA A 217 6.60 0.06 -17.41
N ASP A 218 6.78 -1.01 -16.64
CA ASP A 218 5.71 -1.79 -16.03
C ASP A 218 5.41 -1.29 -14.60
N PHE A 219 4.33 -1.78 -14.00
CA PHE A 219 3.87 -1.31 -12.69
C PHE A 219 3.65 -2.46 -11.71
N ALA A 220 3.97 -2.21 -10.44
CA ALA A 220 3.52 -3.01 -9.30
C ALA A 220 2.85 -2.06 -8.30
N VAL A 221 1.60 -2.32 -7.93
CA VAL A 221 0.78 -1.37 -7.18
C VAL A 221 0.35 -1.96 -5.86
N VAL A 222 0.43 -1.16 -4.81
CA VAL A 222 -0.20 -1.41 -3.51
C VAL A 222 -1.25 -0.35 -3.29
N LYS A 223 -2.52 -0.75 -3.31
CA LYS A 223 -3.62 0.09 -2.86
C LYS A 223 -3.65 0.06 -1.33
N LEU A 224 -3.34 1.19 -0.74
CA LEU A 224 -3.30 1.32 0.71
C LEU A 224 -4.70 1.29 1.32
N LYS A 225 -4.85 0.59 2.43
CA LYS A 225 -6.06 0.74 3.25
C LYS A 225 -6.09 2.14 3.88
N PRO A 226 -7.28 2.68 4.16
CA PRO A 226 -7.42 3.96 4.85
C PRO A 226 -6.65 3.99 6.18
N ALA A 227 -6.12 5.16 6.52
CA ALA A 227 -5.50 5.38 7.81
C ALA A 227 -6.50 5.09 8.94
N LYS A 228 -6.04 4.42 10.00
CA LYS A 228 -6.88 4.18 11.18
C LYS A 228 -7.27 5.50 11.85
N GLN A 229 -8.41 5.51 12.54
CA GLN A 229 -8.99 6.72 13.13
C GLN A 229 -8.01 7.42 14.09
N ASN A 230 -7.28 6.67 14.90
CA ASN A 230 -6.27 7.25 15.80
C ASN A 230 -5.19 8.07 15.07
N LEU A 231 -4.79 7.68 13.85
CA LEU A 231 -3.84 8.46 13.05
C LEU A 231 -4.50 9.73 12.50
N LYS A 232 -5.75 9.64 12.05
CA LYS A 232 -6.51 10.81 11.58
C LYS A 232 -6.69 11.82 12.72
N ASP A 233 -7.09 11.37 13.89
CA ASP A 233 -7.25 12.22 15.09
C ASP A 233 -5.93 12.88 15.49
N PHE A 234 -4.84 12.11 15.43
CA PHE A 234 -3.51 12.59 15.78
C PHE A 234 -3.01 13.70 14.84
N TYR A 235 -3.16 13.50 13.51
CA TYR A 235 -2.74 14.48 12.53
C TYR A 235 -3.79 15.57 12.24
N LEU A 236 -4.89 15.63 13.00
CA LEU A 236 -6.01 16.57 12.82
C LEU A 236 -6.56 16.54 11.37
N VAL A 237 -6.57 15.38 10.75
CA VAL A 237 -7.15 15.20 9.41
C VAL A 237 -8.66 15.14 9.56
N SER A 238 -9.36 16.11 8.97
CA SER A 238 -10.83 16.11 8.95
C SER A 238 -11.32 14.84 8.24
N SER A 239 -12.32 14.18 8.83
CA SER A 239 -13.10 13.16 8.14
C SER A 239 -13.97 13.84 7.10
N ASN A 240 -13.55 13.86 5.85
CA ASN A 240 -14.43 14.14 4.71
C ASN A 240 -15.04 12.85 4.24
#